data_f1b54573748a5508ffbf19dfab1ad230
#
_entry.id   f1b54573748a5508ffbf19dfab1ad230
#
_cell.length_a   1.000
_cell.length_b   1.000
_cell.length_c   1.000
_cell.angle_alpha   90.00
_cell.angle_beta   90.00
_cell.angle_gamma   90.00
#
_symmetry.space_group_name_H-M   'P 1'
#
loop_
_entity.id
_entity.type
_entity.pdbx_description
1 polymer ?
#
loop_
_entity_poly.entity_id
_entity_poly.type
_entity_poly.pdbx_seq_one_letter_code
_entity_poly.pdbx_strand_id
1 'polypeptide(L)'
;DVLEALLAARKAAKSDLKNETDPLRRAVLDGRQLALKVSANSVYGFTGATVGRLPCLEISMSVTAYGRQMIEETKRQVEKHYTVKNGYEHDAVVIYGDTDSVMVKFGVSELEKAMQLGAEAAEFVSKSFVKPIRLEFEKIYFPYLLINKKRYAGLYWTRPEHYDKMDTKGIET
;
A
#
# COMPACT_ATOMS: atom_id res chain seq x y z
N ASP A 1 -4.93 -9.18 21.82
CA ASP A 1 -3.67 -8.55 21.46
C ASP A 1 -3.84 -7.02 21.36
N VAL A 2 -2.87 -6.26 21.93
CA VAL A 2 -2.96 -4.78 21.99
C VAL A 2 -2.98 -4.16 20.59
N LEU A 3 -2.11 -4.62 19.68
CA LEU A 3 -2.06 -4.12 18.31
C LEU A 3 -3.35 -4.42 17.55
N GLU A 4 -3.90 -5.59 17.70
CA GLU A 4 -5.16 -6.00 17.08
C GLU A 4 -6.32 -5.12 17.55
N ALA A 5 -6.39 -4.82 18.84
CA ALA A 5 -7.40 -3.92 19.41
C ALA A 5 -7.26 -2.49 18.87
N LEU A 6 -6.04 -1.96 18.77
CA LEU A 6 -5.79 -0.64 18.20
C LEU A 6 -6.15 -0.56 16.72
N LEU A 7 -5.82 -1.59 15.93
CA LEU A 7 -6.16 -1.66 14.51
C LEU A 7 -7.67 -1.78 14.29
N ALA A 8 -8.37 -2.58 15.11
CA ALA A 8 -9.82 -2.72 15.06
C ALA A 8 -10.52 -1.39 15.41
N ALA A 9 -10.08 -0.72 16.47
CA ALA A 9 -10.61 0.59 16.87
C ALA A 9 -10.39 1.65 15.77
N ARG A 10 -9.22 1.63 15.12
CA ARG A 10 -8.94 2.54 13.99
C ARG A 10 -9.83 2.25 12.80
N LYS A 11 -10.06 0.98 12.47
CA LYS A 11 -10.96 0.59 11.38
C LYS A 11 -12.38 1.08 11.64
N ALA A 12 -12.89 0.94 12.86
CA ALA A 12 -14.19 1.47 13.27
C ALA A 12 -14.24 3.01 13.11
N ALA A 13 -13.27 3.74 13.65
CA ALA A 13 -13.21 5.19 13.52
C ALA A 13 -13.17 5.67 12.05
N LYS A 14 -12.46 4.95 11.16
CA LYS A 14 -12.46 5.24 9.72
C LYS A 14 -13.80 4.96 9.04
N SER A 15 -14.51 3.93 9.49
CA SER A 15 -15.87 3.62 9.00
C SER A 15 -16.86 4.71 9.41
N ASP A 16 -16.81 5.13 10.67
CA ASP A 16 -17.65 6.20 11.19
C ASP A 16 -17.37 7.52 10.46
N LEU A 17 -16.09 7.84 10.21
CA LEU A 17 -15.68 9.03 9.47
C LEU A 17 -16.23 9.07 8.04
N LYS A 18 -16.37 7.93 7.36
CA LYS A 18 -16.96 7.89 6.01
C LYS A 18 -18.44 8.25 5.99
N ASN A 19 -19.16 7.89 7.05
CA ASN A 19 -20.61 8.06 7.16
C ASN A 19 -21.02 9.36 7.85
N GLU A 20 -20.07 10.06 8.50
CA GLU A 20 -20.34 11.29 9.24
C GLU A 20 -20.40 12.50 8.30
N THR A 21 -21.41 13.33 8.47
CA THR A 21 -21.65 14.53 7.67
C THR A 21 -21.34 15.83 8.42
N ASP A 22 -21.39 15.82 9.76
CA ASP A 22 -21.06 16.97 10.58
C ASP A 22 -19.56 17.29 10.54
N PRO A 23 -19.16 18.52 10.12
CA PRO A 23 -17.75 18.89 9.99
C PRO A 23 -16.96 18.76 11.30
N LEU A 24 -17.57 19.11 12.45
CA LEU A 24 -16.91 19.02 13.75
C LEU A 24 -16.67 17.57 14.15
N ARG A 25 -17.68 16.72 14.01
CA ARG A 25 -17.56 15.28 14.30
C ARG A 25 -16.58 14.60 13.36
N ARG A 26 -16.56 14.97 12.08
CA ARG A 26 -15.56 14.50 11.13
C ARG A 26 -14.14 14.82 11.57
N ALA A 27 -13.87 16.05 12.01
CA ALA A 27 -12.56 16.46 12.52
C ALA A 27 -12.15 15.66 13.77
N VAL A 28 -13.09 15.40 14.68
CA VAL A 28 -12.85 14.56 15.88
C VAL A 28 -12.55 13.12 15.49
N LEU A 29 -13.32 12.53 14.58
CA LEU A 29 -13.09 11.14 14.11
C LEU A 29 -11.79 11.00 13.35
N ASP A 30 -11.40 12.00 12.56
CA ASP A 30 -10.11 12.01 11.86
C ASP A 30 -8.95 12.11 12.86
N GLY A 31 -9.02 13.00 13.84
CA GLY A 31 -8.05 13.07 14.94
C GLY A 31 -7.95 11.74 15.70
N ARG A 32 -9.09 11.09 15.99
CA ARG A 32 -9.12 9.79 16.67
C ARG A 32 -8.44 8.69 15.85
N GLN A 33 -8.75 8.56 14.55
CA GLN A 33 -8.12 7.54 13.70
C GLN A 33 -6.61 7.78 13.56
N LEU A 34 -6.17 9.06 13.54
CA LEU A 34 -4.77 9.41 13.48
C LEU A 34 -4.04 9.06 14.79
N ALA A 35 -4.63 9.38 15.94
CA ALA A 35 -4.08 9.03 17.26
C ALA A 35 -3.91 7.50 17.40
N LEU A 36 -4.91 6.72 16.98
CA LEU A 36 -4.84 5.25 16.97
C LEU A 36 -3.76 4.72 16.04
N LYS A 37 -3.55 5.36 14.88
CA LYS A 37 -2.43 5.03 13.98
C LYS A 37 -1.07 5.25 14.64
N VAL A 38 -0.89 6.41 15.27
CA VAL A 38 0.35 6.75 15.95
C VAL A 38 0.60 5.79 17.12
N SER A 39 -0.42 5.49 17.93
CA SER A 39 -0.31 4.53 19.04
C SER A 39 0.09 3.14 18.57
N ALA A 40 -0.53 2.62 17.51
CA ALA A 40 -0.18 1.31 16.95
C ALA A 40 1.27 1.28 16.42
N ASN A 41 1.69 2.32 15.71
CA ASN A 41 3.06 2.45 15.21
C ASN A 41 4.07 2.57 16.36
N SER A 42 3.73 3.26 17.45
CA SER A 42 4.57 3.40 18.63
C SER A 42 4.77 2.08 19.35
N VAL A 43 3.70 1.27 19.50
CA VAL A 43 3.81 -0.07 20.11
C VAL A 43 4.75 -0.95 19.28
N TYR A 44 4.62 -0.96 17.96
CA TYR A 44 5.53 -1.70 17.08
C TYR A 44 6.96 -1.11 17.12
N GLY A 45 7.09 0.21 16.97
CA GLY A 45 8.39 0.89 16.95
C GLY A 45 9.18 0.72 18.24
N PHE A 46 8.48 0.63 19.39
CA PHE A 46 9.10 0.41 20.70
C PHE A 46 9.81 -0.94 20.79
N THR A 47 9.27 -1.99 20.16
CA THR A 47 9.92 -3.32 20.14
C THR A 47 11.20 -3.34 19.28
N GLY A 48 11.30 -2.46 18.28
CA GLY A 48 12.48 -2.33 17.40
C GLY A 48 13.55 -1.37 17.90
N ALA A 49 13.30 -0.67 19.01
CA ALA A 49 14.25 0.30 19.56
C ALA A 49 15.38 -0.42 20.34
N THR A 50 16.63 -0.23 19.93
CA THR A 50 17.81 -0.83 20.58
C THR A 50 18.03 -0.38 22.03
N VAL A 51 17.51 0.79 22.38
CA VAL A 51 17.63 1.43 23.71
C VAL A 51 16.27 1.47 24.42
N GLY A 52 15.43 0.45 24.24
CA GLY A 52 14.12 0.34 24.86
C GLY A 52 14.14 -0.51 26.14
N ARG A 53 13.02 -0.45 26.90
CA ARG A 53 12.84 -1.32 28.07
C ARG A 53 12.55 -2.79 27.72
N LEU A 54 12.10 -3.05 26.51
CA LEU A 54 11.75 -4.38 25.97
C LEU A 54 12.19 -4.48 24.49
N PRO A 55 13.49 -4.39 24.20
CA PRO A 55 13.97 -4.54 22.83
C PRO A 55 13.76 -5.98 22.36
N CYS A 56 13.18 -6.14 21.17
CA CYS A 56 13.06 -7.41 20.48
C CYS A 56 13.37 -7.21 18.99
N LEU A 57 14.66 -7.06 18.68
CA LEU A 57 15.15 -6.82 17.33
C LEU A 57 14.74 -7.95 16.37
N GLU A 58 14.62 -9.17 16.88
CA GLU A 58 14.17 -10.34 16.10
C GLU A 58 12.78 -10.12 15.49
N ILE A 59 11.86 -9.47 16.21
CA ILE A 59 10.54 -9.12 15.66
C ILE A 59 10.69 -8.15 14.50
N SER A 60 11.45 -7.08 14.70
CA SER A 60 11.66 -6.05 13.68
C SER A 60 12.35 -6.61 12.43
N MET A 61 13.36 -7.44 12.62
CA MET A 61 14.09 -8.12 11.53
C MET A 61 13.17 -9.11 10.79
N SER A 62 12.35 -9.87 11.51
CA SER A 62 11.41 -10.83 10.92
C SER A 62 10.35 -10.13 10.10
N VAL A 63 9.77 -9.02 10.58
CA VAL A 63 8.79 -8.22 9.83
C VAL A 63 9.38 -7.73 8.51
N THR A 64 10.62 -7.23 8.52
CA THR A 64 11.30 -6.76 7.31
C THR A 64 11.61 -7.92 6.35
N ALA A 65 12.01 -9.07 6.87
CA ALA A 65 12.29 -10.26 6.06
C ALA A 65 11.03 -10.80 5.38
N TYR A 66 9.94 -10.94 6.13
CA TYR A 66 8.64 -11.34 5.59
C TYR A 66 8.12 -10.32 4.56
N GLY A 67 8.27 -9.03 4.80
CA GLY A 67 7.90 -7.99 3.84
C GLY A 67 8.61 -8.18 2.50
N ARG A 68 9.92 -8.44 2.49
CA ARG A 68 10.68 -8.74 1.28
C ARG A 68 10.18 -9.98 0.56
N GLN A 69 9.95 -11.07 1.28
CA GLN A 69 9.42 -12.30 0.70
C GLN A 69 8.05 -12.08 0.04
N MET A 70 7.18 -11.30 0.67
CA MET A 70 5.85 -11.01 0.12
C MET A 70 5.93 -10.15 -1.15
N ILE A 71 6.87 -9.20 -1.22
CA ILE A 71 7.09 -8.40 -2.43
C ILE A 71 7.61 -9.27 -3.57
N GLU A 72 8.57 -10.15 -3.32
CA GLU A 72 9.09 -11.07 -4.31
C GLU A 72 8.02 -12.05 -4.80
N GLU A 73 7.21 -12.58 -3.90
CA GLU A 73 6.08 -13.44 -4.24
C GLU A 73 5.01 -12.69 -5.04
N THR A 74 4.72 -11.44 -4.68
CA THR A 74 3.81 -10.58 -5.44
C THR A 74 4.30 -10.39 -6.86
N LYS A 75 5.59 -10.05 -7.02
CA LYS A 75 6.21 -9.91 -8.34
C LYS A 75 6.06 -11.19 -9.16
N ARG A 76 6.45 -12.32 -8.58
CA ARG A 76 6.40 -13.63 -9.25
C ARG A 76 4.98 -13.98 -9.72
N GLN A 77 3.99 -13.77 -8.86
CA GLN A 77 2.59 -14.09 -9.18
C GLN A 77 2.03 -13.17 -10.25
N VAL A 78 2.27 -11.87 -10.15
CA VAL A 78 1.77 -10.88 -11.12
C VAL A 78 2.39 -11.14 -12.50
N GLU A 79 3.71 -11.27 -12.59
CA GLU A 79 4.42 -11.48 -13.86
C GLU A 79 4.11 -12.85 -14.49
N LYS A 80 3.75 -13.85 -13.68
CA LYS A 80 3.34 -15.17 -14.18
C LYS A 80 1.90 -15.20 -14.66
N HIS A 81 0.99 -14.50 -13.96
CA HIS A 81 -0.44 -14.58 -14.23
C HIS A 81 -0.90 -13.62 -15.34
N TYR A 82 -0.42 -12.36 -15.28
CA TYR A 82 -0.83 -11.30 -16.20
C TYR A 82 0.08 -11.30 -17.44
N THR A 83 -0.15 -12.24 -18.33
CA THR A 83 0.62 -12.43 -19.57
C THR A 83 -0.28 -12.56 -20.76
N VAL A 84 0.24 -12.23 -21.94
CA VAL A 84 -0.46 -12.44 -23.22
C VAL A 84 -0.88 -13.90 -23.40
N LYS A 85 -0.07 -14.85 -22.93
CA LYS A 85 -0.39 -16.29 -22.97
C LYS A 85 -1.64 -16.66 -22.17
N ASN A 86 -1.95 -15.91 -21.14
CA ASN A 86 -3.12 -16.10 -20.27
C ASN A 86 -4.32 -15.27 -20.71
N GLY A 87 -4.25 -14.60 -21.86
CA GLY A 87 -5.35 -13.85 -22.45
C GLY A 87 -5.40 -12.36 -22.12
N TYR A 88 -4.35 -11.82 -21.52
CA TYR A 88 -4.20 -10.38 -21.29
C TYR A 88 -3.60 -9.69 -22.52
N GLU A 89 -3.82 -8.38 -22.67
CA GLU A 89 -3.31 -7.62 -23.82
C GLU A 89 -1.79 -7.49 -23.83
N HIS A 90 -1.19 -7.40 -22.67
CA HIS A 90 0.24 -7.22 -22.50
C HIS A 90 0.75 -8.05 -21.32
N ASP A 91 2.04 -8.33 -21.34
CA ASP A 91 2.71 -8.92 -20.18
C ASP A 91 2.91 -7.86 -19.10
N ALA A 92 2.47 -8.15 -17.88
CA ALA A 92 2.70 -7.28 -16.75
C ALA A 92 4.16 -7.36 -16.29
N VAL A 93 4.72 -6.22 -15.95
CA VAL A 93 6.09 -6.11 -15.44
C VAL A 93 6.11 -5.31 -14.15
N VAL A 94 6.71 -5.84 -13.11
CA VAL A 94 6.97 -5.09 -11.86
C VAL A 94 8.21 -4.24 -12.05
N ILE A 95 8.01 -2.93 -12.19
CA ILE A 95 9.06 -1.96 -12.53
C ILE A 95 9.79 -1.39 -11.30
N TYR A 96 9.12 -1.42 -10.14
CA TYR A 96 9.67 -0.91 -8.89
C TYR A 96 9.00 -1.55 -7.69
N GLY A 97 9.75 -1.74 -6.61
CA GLY A 97 9.26 -2.19 -5.31
C GLY A 97 9.98 -1.46 -4.18
N ASP A 98 9.27 -1.08 -3.15
CA ASP A 98 9.83 -0.41 -1.97
C ASP A 98 9.14 -0.92 -0.71
N THR A 99 9.88 -1.64 0.11
CA THR A 99 9.53 -2.15 1.44
C THR A 99 8.22 -2.95 1.49
N ASP A 100 7.07 -2.34 1.21
CA ASP A 100 5.72 -2.89 1.35
C ASP A 100 4.81 -2.63 0.14
N SER A 101 5.38 -2.12 -0.94
CA SER A 101 4.63 -1.76 -2.14
C SER A 101 5.34 -2.19 -3.42
N VAL A 102 4.57 -2.44 -4.46
CA VAL A 102 5.05 -2.73 -5.81
C VAL A 102 4.37 -1.82 -6.82
N MET A 103 5.11 -1.41 -7.83
CA MET A 103 4.59 -0.71 -9.00
C MET A 103 4.61 -1.63 -10.21
N VAL A 104 3.43 -1.87 -10.78
CA VAL A 104 3.24 -2.78 -11.90
C VAL A 104 2.88 -1.99 -13.14
N LYS A 105 3.59 -2.25 -14.22
CA LYS A 105 3.23 -1.79 -15.56
C LYS A 105 2.44 -2.89 -16.26
N PHE A 106 1.14 -2.66 -16.48
CA PHE A 106 0.27 -3.59 -17.21
C PHE A 106 0.31 -3.40 -18.72
N GLY A 107 0.93 -2.32 -19.21
CA GLY A 107 1.04 -2.03 -20.65
C GLY A 107 -0.20 -1.38 -21.26
N VAL A 108 -1.30 -1.26 -20.53
CA VAL A 108 -2.53 -0.61 -21.01
C VAL A 108 -2.42 0.91 -20.89
N SER A 109 -3.01 1.64 -21.84
CA SER A 109 -3.04 3.10 -21.87
C SER A 109 -4.28 3.71 -21.22
N GLU A 110 -5.34 2.91 -21.04
CA GLU A 110 -6.60 3.33 -20.45
C GLU A 110 -6.52 3.25 -18.92
N LEU A 111 -6.75 4.38 -18.24
CA LEU A 111 -6.68 4.45 -16.77
C LEU A 111 -7.68 3.54 -16.07
N GLU A 112 -8.92 3.50 -16.55
CA GLU A 112 -9.98 2.68 -15.97
C GLU A 112 -9.62 1.19 -16.02
N LYS A 113 -9.11 0.73 -17.15
CA LYS A 113 -8.64 -0.63 -17.34
C LYS A 113 -7.45 -0.96 -16.45
N ALA A 114 -6.52 -0.03 -16.33
CA ALA A 114 -5.37 -0.18 -15.42
C ALA A 114 -5.81 -0.27 -13.96
N MET A 115 -6.83 0.51 -13.54
CA MET A 115 -7.41 0.44 -12.19
C MET A 115 -8.08 -0.91 -11.92
N GLN A 116 -8.84 -1.43 -12.88
CA GLN A 116 -9.47 -2.75 -12.77
C GLN A 116 -8.42 -3.85 -12.64
N LEU A 117 -7.40 -3.86 -13.49
CA LEU A 117 -6.29 -4.82 -13.42
C LEU A 117 -5.52 -4.71 -12.11
N GLY A 118 -5.28 -3.49 -11.61
CA GLY A 118 -4.62 -3.27 -10.33
C GLY A 118 -5.42 -3.81 -9.14
N ALA A 119 -6.73 -3.58 -9.12
CA ALA A 119 -7.62 -4.11 -8.08
C ALA A 119 -7.73 -5.64 -8.15
N GLU A 120 -7.87 -6.20 -9.35
CA GLU A 120 -7.89 -7.65 -9.58
C GLU A 120 -6.58 -8.31 -9.13
N ALA A 121 -5.43 -7.72 -9.49
CA ALA A 121 -4.13 -8.22 -9.08
C ALA A 121 -3.93 -8.20 -7.55
N ALA A 122 -4.38 -7.13 -6.89
CA ALA A 122 -4.33 -7.04 -5.44
C ALA A 122 -5.15 -8.15 -4.76
N GLU A 123 -6.36 -8.44 -5.24
CA GLU A 123 -7.18 -9.55 -4.75
C GLU A 123 -6.56 -10.92 -5.06
N PHE A 124 -6.09 -11.11 -6.28
CA PHE A 124 -5.49 -12.37 -6.72
C PHE A 124 -4.30 -12.76 -5.86
N VAL A 125 -3.35 -11.84 -5.68
CA VAL A 125 -2.15 -12.10 -4.87
C VAL A 125 -2.48 -12.24 -3.39
N SER A 126 -3.44 -11.48 -2.87
CA SER A 126 -3.86 -11.55 -1.46
C SER A 126 -4.40 -12.91 -1.06
N LYS A 127 -4.94 -13.69 -2.00
CA LYS A 127 -5.40 -15.07 -1.74
C LYS A 127 -4.28 -16.03 -1.34
N SER A 128 -3.04 -15.74 -1.74
CA SER A 128 -1.87 -16.54 -1.41
C SER A 128 -1.22 -16.15 -0.08
N PHE A 129 -1.57 -15.02 0.49
CA PHE A 129 -1.00 -14.56 1.75
C PHE A 129 -1.76 -15.09 2.97
N VAL A 130 -1.01 -15.28 4.04
CA VAL A 130 -1.59 -15.66 5.34
C VAL A 130 -2.35 -14.46 5.91
N LYS A 131 -3.61 -14.70 6.27
CA LYS A 131 -4.41 -13.65 6.92
C LYS A 131 -3.76 -13.20 8.25
N PRO A 132 -3.80 -11.91 8.59
CA PRO A 132 -4.59 -10.81 7.99
C PRO A 132 -3.90 -10.02 6.87
N ILE A 133 -2.79 -10.50 6.33
CA ILE A 133 -1.99 -9.80 5.32
C ILE A 133 -2.72 -9.84 3.98
N ARG A 134 -2.84 -8.68 3.36
CA ARG A 134 -3.42 -8.51 2.03
C ARG A 134 -2.79 -7.33 1.31
N LEU A 135 -2.74 -7.40 -0.01
CA LEU A 135 -2.46 -6.26 -0.85
C LEU A 135 -3.72 -5.43 -1.06
N GLU A 136 -3.53 -4.13 -1.15
CA GLU A 136 -4.57 -3.18 -1.52
C GLU A 136 -4.11 -2.41 -2.75
N PHE A 137 -5.02 -2.20 -3.70
CA PHE A 137 -4.80 -1.25 -4.78
C PHE A 137 -4.89 0.16 -4.22
N GLU A 138 -3.82 0.96 -4.38
CA GLU A 138 -3.80 2.32 -3.84
C GLU A 138 -4.09 3.37 -4.92
N LYS A 139 -3.38 3.29 -6.04
CA LYS A 139 -3.31 4.38 -7.01
C LYS A 139 -2.68 3.95 -8.32
N ILE A 140 -2.83 4.82 -9.31
CA ILE A 140 -2.05 4.79 -10.55
C ILE A 140 -1.19 6.06 -10.65
N TYR A 141 -0.02 5.93 -11.24
CA TYR A 141 0.77 7.03 -11.75
C TYR A 141 0.71 7.05 -13.28
N PHE A 142 0.22 8.14 -13.85
CA PHE A 142 0.20 8.34 -15.31
C PHE A 142 0.21 9.83 -15.66
N PRO A 143 1.23 10.33 -16.39
CA PRO A 143 2.50 9.66 -16.69
C PRO A 143 3.36 9.43 -15.44
N TYR A 144 4.35 8.53 -15.56
CA TYR A 144 5.26 8.17 -14.48
C TYR A 144 6.72 8.24 -14.94
N LEU A 145 7.54 8.94 -14.19
CA LEU A 145 8.98 9.04 -14.39
C LEU A 145 9.71 8.41 -13.21
N LEU A 146 10.37 7.30 -13.44
CA LEU A 146 11.23 6.64 -12.46
C LEU A 146 12.70 6.93 -12.80
N ILE A 147 13.38 7.67 -11.95
CA ILE A 147 14.80 8.00 -12.12
C ILE A 147 15.67 6.95 -11.42
N ASN A 148 15.36 6.68 -10.14
CA ASN A 148 16.11 5.72 -9.31
C ASN A 148 15.24 5.29 -8.11
N LYS A 149 15.77 4.39 -7.27
CA LYS A 149 15.12 4.02 -6.01
C LYS A 149 14.81 5.27 -5.20
N LYS A 150 13.56 5.40 -4.74
CA LYS A 150 13.05 6.54 -3.95
C LYS A 150 13.14 7.90 -4.67
N ARG A 151 13.35 7.92 -5.99
CA ARG A 151 13.40 9.12 -6.83
C ARG A 151 12.51 8.95 -8.04
N TYR A 152 11.30 9.46 -7.96
CA TYR A 152 10.31 9.39 -9.04
C TYR A 152 9.31 10.55 -8.98
N ALA A 153 8.64 10.78 -10.09
CA ALA A 153 7.55 11.74 -10.21
C ALA A 153 6.43 11.16 -11.07
N GLY A 154 5.22 11.58 -10.81
CA GLY A 154 4.07 11.20 -11.62
C GLY A 154 2.80 11.91 -11.21
N LEU A 155 1.82 11.91 -12.11
CA LEU A 155 0.48 12.33 -11.76
C LEU A 155 -0.22 11.17 -11.04
N TYR A 156 -0.75 11.47 -9.87
CA TYR A 156 -1.40 10.55 -8.96
C TYR A 156 -2.89 10.46 -9.25
N TRP A 157 -3.40 9.26 -9.51
CA TRP A 157 -4.79 9.00 -9.86
C TRP A 157 -5.41 7.97 -8.91
N THR A 158 -6.54 8.31 -8.31
CA THR A 158 -7.39 7.38 -7.55
C THR A 158 -8.72 7.11 -8.27
N ARG A 159 -9.03 7.89 -9.29
CA ARG A 159 -10.23 7.77 -10.15
C ARG A 159 -9.88 8.16 -11.59
N PRO A 160 -10.61 7.66 -12.60
CA PRO A 160 -10.21 7.83 -13.99
C PRO A 160 -10.48 9.22 -14.58
N GLU A 161 -11.34 10.05 -13.95
CA GLU A 161 -11.81 11.31 -14.53
C GLU A 161 -10.75 12.43 -14.48
N HIS A 162 -9.96 12.49 -13.40
CA HIS A 162 -8.91 13.48 -13.23
C HIS A 162 -7.85 13.02 -12.23
N TYR A 163 -6.64 13.53 -12.39
CA TYR A 163 -5.58 13.29 -11.41
C TYR A 163 -5.83 14.07 -10.10
N ASP A 164 -5.48 13.48 -8.99
CA ASP A 164 -5.66 14.11 -7.68
C ASP A 164 -4.56 15.15 -7.39
N LYS A 165 -3.32 14.85 -7.78
CA LYS A 165 -2.16 15.71 -7.56
C LYS A 165 -0.94 15.25 -8.37
N MET A 166 0.04 16.13 -8.51
CA MET A 166 1.39 15.74 -8.85
C MET A 166 2.10 15.24 -7.58
N ASP A 167 2.68 14.05 -7.65
CA ASP A 167 3.42 13.44 -6.54
C ASP A 167 4.88 13.24 -6.92
N THR A 168 5.78 13.73 -6.08
CA THR A 168 7.22 13.60 -6.27
C THR A 168 7.85 12.96 -5.04
N LYS A 169 8.83 12.10 -5.25
CA LYS A 169 9.61 11.48 -4.19
C LYS A 169 11.09 11.64 -4.45
N GLY A 170 11.80 12.18 -3.46
CA GLY A 170 13.25 12.36 -3.51
C GLY A 170 13.75 13.29 -4.62
N ILE A 171 12.89 14.15 -5.14
CA ILE A 171 13.19 15.17 -6.15
C ILE A 171 12.85 16.52 -5.51
N GLU A 172 13.78 17.44 -5.53
CA GLU A 172 13.56 18.85 -5.18
C GLU A 172 12.87 19.53 -6.36
N THR A 173 11.78 20.24 -6.09
CA THR A 173 11.00 21.01 -7.08
C THR A 173 11.12 22.48 -6.77
#